data_608cb3cf37cc651dec667253d34b0fd1
#
_entry.id   608cb3cf37cc651dec667253d34b0fd1
#
_cell.length_a   1.000
_cell.length_b   1.000
_cell.length_c   1.000
_cell.angle_alpha   90.00
_cell.angle_beta   90.00
_cell.angle_gamma   90.00
#
_symmetry.space_group_name_H-M   'P 1'
#
loop_
_entity.id
_entity.type
_entity.pdbx_description
1 polymer ?
#
loop_
_entity_poly.entity_id
_entity_poly.type
_entity_poly.pdbx_seq_one_letter_code
_entity_poly.pdbx_strand_id
1 'polypeptide(L)'
;MKKQGAGGTKVRPTKQAIVVLVTAASKQEAARIGRALVKAELAACVNVLPGIRSIFRWEGKVSEEREVLLIVKSRSDLFGRLAAEVKRLHSYQVPEVIAFPIAYGAADYLAWIHKSTRNILKS
;
A
#
# COMPACT_ATOMS: atom_id res chain seq x y z
N MET A 1 -14.87 19.88 -12.99
CA MET A 1 -15.25 19.54 -12.54
C MET A 1 -16.04 19.85 -11.97
N LYS A 2 -16.56 20.02 -11.74
CA LYS A 2 -17.34 20.22 -11.12
C LYS A 2 -17.56 20.25 -10.10
N LYS A 3 -17.90 20.64 -9.80
CA LYS A 3 -18.12 20.61 -8.80
C LYS A 3 -18.22 19.77 -8.20
N GLN A 4 -18.03 19.48 -8.25
CA GLN A 4 -18.06 18.67 -7.64
C GLN A 4 -17.73 18.47 -6.85
N GLY A 5 -17.41 18.83 -6.74
CA GLY A 5 -17.00 18.62 -6.06
C GLY A 5 -17.04 18.80 -5.13
N ALA A 6 -17.09 19.44 -4.98
CA ALA A 6 -17.16 19.51 -3.96
C ALA A 6 -17.82 18.79 -3.34
N GLY A 7 -18.22 18.73 -3.63
CA GLY A 7 -18.86 18.27 -2.98
C GLY A 7 -18.92 17.25 -2.48
N GLY A 8 -18.84 16.89 -2.73
CA GLY A 8 -19.04 15.97 -2.27
C GLY A 8 -18.65 15.41 -1.30
N THR A 9 -18.41 15.50 -0.92
CA THR A 9 -18.06 15.00 -0.18
C THR A 9 -18.18 14.56 0.82
N LYS A 10 -18.68 14.59 1.24
CA LYS A 10 -19.02 14.30 2.37
C LYS A 10 -18.76 13.02 2.83
N VAL A 11 -19.22 12.00 2.33
CA VAL A 11 -18.98 10.63 2.71
C VAL A 11 -17.73 10.16 2.02
N ARG A 12 -16.83 9.59 2.81
CA ARG A 12 -15.61 9.06 2.24
C ARG A 12 -15.92 7.80 1.45
N PRO A 13 -15.55 7.73 0.20
CA PRO A 13 -15.82 6.55 -0.60
C PRO A 13 -15.01 5.36 -0.13
N THR A 14 -15.63 4.18 -0.17
CA THR A 14 -14.95 2.95 0.22
C THR A 14 -13.83 2.59 -0.75
N LYS A 15 -13.87 3.17 -1.96
CA LYS A 15 -12.87 2.89 -2.98
C LYS A 15 -11.87 4.02 -3.12
N GLN A 16 -11.60 4.69 -2.03
CA GLN A 16 -10.64 5.78 -2.08
C GLN A 16 -9.23 5.28 -2.39
N ALA A 17 -8.49 6.02 -3.21
CA ALA A 17 -7.09 5.72 -3.47
C ALA A 17 -6.29 5.91 -2.19
N ILE A 18 -5.36 4.99 -1.94
CA ILE A 18 -4.54 5.01 -0.74
C ILE A 18 -3.08 4.76 -1.08
N VAL A 19 -2.21 5.18 -0.17
CA VAL A 19 -0.80 4.82 -0.18
C VAL A 19 -0.58 3.89 1.00
N VAL A 20 0.01 2.72 0.75
CA VAL A 20 0.31 1.76 1.79
C VAL A 20 1.82 1.70 1.97
N LEU A 21 2.28 1.72 3.21
CA LEU A 21 3.70 1.56 3.50
C LEU A 21 3.92 0.18 4.08
N VAL A 22 4.94 -0.49 3.54
CA VAL A 22 5.38 -1.81 3.99
C VAL A 22 6.89 -1.78 4.07
N THR A 23 7.47 -2.35 5.13
CA THR A 23 8.91 -2.51 5.19
C THR A 23 9.25 -3.99 5.05
N ALA A 24 10.38 -4.28 4.44
CA ALA A 24 10.84 -5.65 4.21
C ALA A 24 12.30 -5.76 4.58
N ALA A 25 12.76 -6.99 4.84
CA ALA A 25 14.11 -7.23 5.31
C ALA A 25 15.17 -7.12 4.22
N SER A 26 14.80 -7.34 2.97
CA SER A 26 15.76 -7.37 1.87
C SER A 26 15.13 -6.88 0.57
N LYS A 27 15.99 -6.56 -0.39
CA LYS A 27 15.52 -6.16 -1.72
C LYS A 27 14.77 -7.29 -2.40
N GLN A 28 15.24 -8.52 -2.21
CA GLN A 28 14.59 -9.68 -2.82
C GLN A 28 13.19 -9.88 -2.26
N GLU A 29 13.05 -9.80 -0.94
CA GLU A 29 11.74 -9.94 -0.33
C GLU A 29 10.81 -8.82 -0.77
N ALA A 30 11.29 -7.59 -0.78
CA ALA A 30 10.50 -6.45 -1.21
C ALA A 30 10.01 -6.61 -2.64
N ALA A 31 10.90 -7.02 -3.54
CA ALA A 31 10.55 -7.23 -4.95
C ALA A 31 9.52 -8.35 -5.10
N ARG A 32 9.68 -9.42 -4.35
CA ARG A 32 8.74 -10.55 -4.41
C ARG A 32 7.35 -10.11 -3.95
N ILE A 33 7.29 -9.40 -2.82
CA ILE A 33 6.01 -8.89 -2.31
C ILE A 33 5.40 -7.92 -3.31
N GLY A 34 6.21 -6.97 -3.80
CA GLY A 34 5.72 -5.97 -4.74
C GLY A 34 5.13 -6.57 -6.01
N ARG A 35 5.86 -7.53 -6.61
CA ARG A 35 5.37 -8.19 -7.81
C ARG A 35 4.10 -8.97 -7.55
N ALA A 36 4.02 -9.64 -6.41
CA ALA A 36 2.83 -10.42 -6.08
C ALA A 36 1.60 -9.52 -5.95
N LEU A 37 1.76 -8.37 -5.30
CA LEU A 37 0.64 -7.45 -5.14
C LEU A 37 0.14 -6.89 -6.47
N VAL A 38 1.06 -6.50 -7.34
CA VAL A 38 0.69 -5.95 -8.64
C VAL A 38 0.08 -7.04 -9.53
N LYS A 39 0.68 -8.23 -9.51
CA LYS A 39 0.19 -9.33 -10.32
C LYS A 39 -1.21 -9.75 -9.91
N ALA A 40 -1.52 -9.70 -8.62
CA ALA A 40 -2.84 -10.04 -8.11
C ALA A 40 -3.83 -8.89 -8.24
N GLU A 41 -3.40 -7.74 -8.78
CA GLU A 41 -4.22 -6.55 -8.93
C GLU A 41 -4.70 -6.00 -7.58
N LEU A 42 -3.95 -6.27 -6.55
CA LEU A 42 -4.19 -5.69 -5.23
C LEU A 42 -3.49 -4.33 -5.09
N ALA A 43 -2.57 -4.04 -5.99
CA ALA A 43 -1.87 -2.76 -6.04
C ALA A 43 -1.70 -2.36 -7.50
N ALA A 44 -1.81 -1.07 -7.76
CA ALA A 44 -1.55 -0.53 -9.09
C ALA A 44 -0.06 -0.35 -9.33
N CYS A 45 0.68 -0.03 -8.27
CA CYS A 45 2.09 0.30 -8.38
C CYS A 45 2.76 0.07 -7.03
N VAL A 46 3.99 -0.42 -7.06
CA VAL A 46 4.81 -0.54 -5.86
C VAL A 46 6.16 0.07 -6.17
N ASN A 47 6.54 1.08 -5.42
CA ASN A 47 7.89 1.63 -5.48
C ASN A 47 8.71 0.97 -4.40
N VAL A 48 9.89 0.51 -4.75
CA VAL A 48 10.79 -0.18 -3.83
C VAL A 48 11.96 0.73 -3.55
N LEU A 49 12.13 1.12 -2.28
CA LEU A 49 13.15 2.07 -1.86
C LEU A 49 14.09 1.39 -0.89
N PRO A 50 15.27 0.94 -1.35
CA PRO A 50 16.20 0.26 -0.46
C PRO A 50 16.97 1.26 0.40
N GLY A 51 17.62 0.74 1.43
CA GLY A 51 18.58 1.52 2.21
C GLY A 51 17.99 2.40 3.28
N ILE A 52 16.77 2.14 3.72
CA ILE A 52 16.27 2.89 4.88
C ILE A 52 16.84 2.26 6.15
N ARG A 53 16.93 3.06 7.19
CA ARG A 53 17.33 2.59 8.50
C ARG A 53 16.16 2.80 9.44
N SER A 54 15.71 1.70 10.04
CA SER A 54 14.57 1.73 10.94
C SER A 54 15.04 1.60 12.36
N ILE A 55 14.62 2.52 13.20
CA ILE A 55 14.97 2.52 14.61
C ILE A 55 13.66 2.33 15.37
N PHE A 56 13.59 1.27 16.16
CA PHE A 56 12.31 0.88 16.73
C PHE A 56 12.50 0.18 18.06
N ARG A 57 11.44 0.08 18.82
CA ARG A 57 11.43 -0.66 20.08
C ARG A 57 10.84 -2.03 19.86
N TRP A 58 11.57 -3.04 20.27
CA TRP A 58 11.10 -4.41 20.15
C TRP A 58 11.48 -5.16 21.42
N GLU A 59 10.49 -5.78 22.06
CA GLU A 59 10.69 -6.55 23.29
C GLU A 59 11.48 -5.78 24.35
N GLY A 60 11.09 -4.52 24.53
CA GLY A 60 11.68 -3.67 25.56
C GLY A 60 13.01 -3.05 25.22
N LYS A 61 13.53 -3.28 24.02
CA LYS A 61 14.83 -2.76 23.63
C LYS A 61 14.73 -1.91 22.39
N VAL A 62 15.64 -0.94 22.26
CA VAL A 62 15.76 -0.14 21.05
C VAL A 62 16.66 -0.90 20.09
N SER A 63 16.16 -1.10 18.88
CA SER A 63 16.88 -1.81 17.82
C SER A 63 17.00 -0.93 16.59
N GLU A 64 17.96 -1.23 15.75
CA GLU A 64 18.16 -0.51 14.51
C GLU A 64 18.48 -1.52 13.42
N GLU A 65 17.76 -1.42 12.30
CA GLU A 65 17.92 -2.38 11.20
C GLU A 65 17.90 -1.66 9.87
N ARG A 66 18.62 -2.22 8.90
CA ARG A 66 18.48 -1.78 7.53
C ARG A 66 17.27 -2.46 6.96
N GLU A 67 16.46 -1.70 6.26
CA GLU A 67 15.26 -2.25 5.64
C GLU A 67 15.02 -1.65 4.26
N VAL A 68 14.02 -2.19 3.58
CA VAL A 68 13.58 -1.72 2.28
C VAL A 68 12.14 -1.27 2.44
N LEU A 69 11.83 -0.07 1.93
CA LEU A 69 10.48 0.47 2.04
C LEU A 69 9.73 0.23 0.74
N LEU A 70 8.52 -0.29 0.85
CA LEU A 70 7.61 -0.38 -0.27
C LEU A 70 6.55 0.71 -0.13
N ILE A 71 6.40 1.50 -1.18
CA ILE A 71 5.36 2.51 -1.25
C ILE A 71 4.36 2.00 -2.27
N VAL A 72 3.18 1.63 -1.80
CA VAL A 72 2.19 0.90 -2.59
C VAL A 72 1.00 1.80 -2.87
N LYS A 73 0.55 1.85 -4.14
CA LYS A 73 -0.65 2.59 -4.48
C LYS A 73 -1.78 1.61 -4.73
N SER A 74 -2.88 1.80 -4.01
CA SER A 74 -4.00 0.89 -4.07
C SER A 74 -5.31 1.62 -3.74
N ARG A 75 -6.32 0.88 -3.34
CA ARG A 75 -7.61 1.42 -2.94
C ARG A 75 -8.00 0.92 -1.57
N SER A 76 -8.79 1.72 -0.88
CA SER A 76 -9.19 1.38 0.50
C SER A 76 -9.98 0.09 0.58
N ASP A 77 -10.80 -0.22 -0.42
CA ASP A 77 -11.60 -1.44 -0.41
C ASP A 77 -10.77 -2.71 -0.63
N LEU A 78 -9.50 -2.57 -1.01
CA LEU A 78 -8.61 -3.70 -1.20
C LEU A 78 -7.62 -3.87 -0.05
N PHE A 79 -7.62 -2.95 0.91
CA PHE A 79 -6.58 -2.96 1.94
C PHE A 79 -6.55 -4.26 2.74
N GLY A 80 -7.71 -4.80 3.10
CA GLY A 80 -7.75 -6.05 3.86
C GLY A 80 -7.09 -7.20 3.13
N ARG A 81 -7.40 -7.36 1.84
CA ARG A 81 -6.79 -8.41 1.02
C ARG A 81 -5.32 -8.17 0.79
N LEU A 82 -4.95 -6.90 0.60
CA LEU A 82 -3.56 -6.53 0.40
C LEU A 82 -2.74 -6.86 1.65
N ALA A 83 -3.24 -6.47 2.82
CA ALA A 83 -2.54 -6.73 4.07
C ALA A 83 -2.39 -8.23 4.32
N ALA A 84 -3.43 -9.01 4.02
CA ALA A 84 -3.36 -10.46 4.19
C ALA A 84 -2.31 -11.08 3.28
N GLU A 85 -2.21 -10.60 2.04
CA GLU A 85 -1.22 -11.11 1.11
C GLU A 85 0.19 -10.75 1.54
N VAL A 86 0.40 -9.52 2.02
CA VAL A 86 1.70 -9.12 2.56
C VAL A 86 2.09 -10.03 3.72
N LYS A 87 1.17 -10.27 4.64
CA LYS A 87 1.48 -11.13 5.79
C LYS A 87 1.82 -12.54 5.38
N ARG A 88 1.12 -13.06 4.38
CA ARG A 88 1.38 -14.41 3.89
C ARG A 88 2.78 -14.55 3.31
N LEU A 89 3.29 -13.51 2.67
CA LEU A 89 4.58 -13.54 1.98
C LEU A 89 5.75 -13.06 2.81
N HIS A 90 5.47 -12.39 3.93
CA HIS A 90 6.49 -11.68 4.70
C HIS A 90 7.24 -12.60 5.64
N SER A 91 8.54 -12.34 5.81
CA SER A 91 9.35 -13.09 6.75
C SER A 91 9.12 -12.67 8.20
N TYR A 92 8.63 -11.45 8.44
CA TYR A 92 8.36 -10.98 9.79
C TYR A 92 7.06 -11.56 10.32
N GLN A 93 7.04 -11.79 11.62
CA GLN A 93 5.83 -12.23 12.28
C GLN A 93 4.80 -11.11 12.33
N VAL A 94 5.25 -9.87 12.55
CA VAL A 94 4.40 -8.70 12.60
C VAL A 94 4.93 -7.65 11.62
N PRO A 95 4.58 -7.74 10.34
CA PRO A 95 5.07 -6.77 9.36
C PRO A 95 4.33 -5.45 9.47
N GLU A 96 5.01 -4.37 9.11
CA GLU A 96 4.39 -3.06 9.02
C GLU A 96 3.55 -3.01 7.75
N VAL A 97 2.25 -2.77 7.89
CA VAL A 97 1.34 -2.55 6.76
C VAL A 97 0.37 -1.49 7.21
N ILE A 98 0.61 -0.26 6.80
CA ILE A 98 -0.25 0.87 7.19
C ILE A 98 -0.60 1.65 5.95
N ALA A 99 -1.70 2.38 5.99
CA ALA A 99 -2.20 3.09 4.83
C ALA A 99 -2.65 4.49 5.18
N PHE A 100 -2.50 5.38 4.19
CA PHE A 100 -2.97 6.76 4.26
C PHE A 100 -3.89 7.00 3.08
N PRO A 101 -4.97 7.75 3.27
CA PRO A 101 -5.77 8.16 2.12
C PRO A 101 -4.99 9.20 1.31
N ILE A 102 -5.14 9.14 -0.01
CA ILE A 102 -4.57 10.17 -0.89
C ILE A 102 -5.59 11.30 -0.93
N ALA A 103 -5.26 12.41 -0.27
CA ALA A 103 -6.17 13.53 -0.18
C ALA A 103 -6.32 14.25 -1.52
N TYR A 104 -5.21 14.40 -2.26
CA TYR A 104 -5.20 15.10 -3.55
C TYR A 104 -4.31 14.34 -4.51
N GLY A 105 -4.71 14.28 -5.75
CA GLY A 105 -3.90 13.66 -6.78
C GLY A 105 -4.39 14.11 -8.16
N ALA A 106 -3.52 13.95 -9.16
CA ALA A 106 -3.92 14.23 -10.54
C ALA A 106 -5.04 13.26 -10.92
N ALA A 107 -6.09 13.79 -11.53
CA ALA A 107 -7.30 13.01 -11.81
C ALA A 107 -7.00 11.78 -12.66
N ASP A 108 -6.16 11.91 -13.68
CA ASP A 108 -5.84 10.79 -14.55
C ASP A 108 -5.01 9.73 -13.83
N TYR A 109 -4.14 10.13 -12.91
CA TYR A 109 -3.36 9.15 -12.15
C TYR A 109 -4.25 8.39 -11.17
N LEU A 110 -5.16 9.09 -10.49
CA LEU A 110 -6.08 8.44 -9.57
C LEU A 110 -7.00 7.47 -10.33
N ALA A 111 -7.44 7.87 -11.52
CA ALA A 111 -8.24 6.97 -12.36
C ALA A 111 -7.44 5.75 -12.76
N TRP A 112 -6.15 5.93 -13.03
CA TRP A 112 -5.28 4.81 -13.39
C TRP A 112 -5.13 3.82 -12.22
N ILE A 113 -5.02 4.32 -10.99
CA ILE A 113 -4.96 3.44 -9.83
C ILE A 113 -6.21 2.55 -9.77
N HIS A 114 -7.38 3.15 -9.97
CA HIS A 114 -8.63 2.40 -9.94
C HIS A 114 -8.71 1.38 -11.07
N LYS A 115 -8.29 1.79 -12.26
CA LYS A 115 -8.36 0.93 -13.43
C LYS A 115 -7.39 -0.24 -13.33
N SER A 116 -6.30 -0.08 -12.63
CA SER A 116 -5.23 -1.07 -12.56
C SER A 116 -5.37 -2.03 -11.38
N THR A 117 -6.43 -1.89 -10.60
CA THR A 117 -6.65 -2.75 -9.44
C THR A 117 -7.95 -3.53 -9.62
N ARG A 118 -8.02 -4.67 -8.92
CA ARG A 118 -9.11 -5.63 -9.08
C ARG A 118 -10.44 -5.03 -8.65
N ASN A 119 -11.49 -5.39 -9.39
CA ASN A 119 -12.84 -5.01 -9.03
C ASN A 119 -13.43 -6.14 -8.20
N ILE A 120 -13.53 -5.94 -6.89
CA ILE A 120 -13.98 -7.01 -6.00
C ILE A 120 -15.45 -7.36 -6.16
N LEU A 121 -16.22 -6.49 -6.78
CA LEU A 121 -17.62 -6.82 -7.06
C LEU A 121 -17.75 -7.86 -8.16
N LYS A 122 -16.71 -8.07 -8.95
CA LYS A 122 -16.71 -9.03 -10.04
C LYS A 122 -15.89 -10.28 -9.72
N SER A 123 -15.21 -10.29 -8.61
CA SER A 123 -14.33 -11.42 -8.30
C SER A 123 -14.96 -12.45 -7.39
#